data_f4631e194f4612d5135b4f0620b4d301
#
_entry.id   f4631e194f4612d5135b4f0620b4d301
#
_cell.length_a   1.000
_cell.length_b   1.000
_cell.length_c   1.000
_cell.angle_alpha   90.00
_cell.angle_beta   90.00
_cell.angle_gamma   90.00
#
_symmetry.space_group_name_H-M   'P 1'
#
loop_
_entity.id
_entity.type
_entity.pdbx_description
1 polymer ?
#
loop_
_entity_poly.entity_id
_entity_poly.type
_entity_poly.pdbx_seq_one_letter_code
_entity_poly.pdbx_strand_id
1 'polypeptide(L)'
;MRKDLPIYRISIDLENPKTTVSFNSLVSNPAHEKSFQTFSKVQRYEFNDEKQIVTGVAISADFPIYRKQGNEEFYVVFDKQAISDIVVDYARKGNFNNLNVEHKSNDVVNNAFMVMLYQIDNEKGFTAPERFKDESDGSLLVSYKILDKEVYERAKNGELTGFSIEGDFVIEELMKETENEFLTQVIEDLKSMLK
;
A
#
# COMPACT_ATOMS: atom_id res chain seq x y z
N MET A 1 6.11 5.69 15.91
CA MET A 1 7.18 5.83 14.91
C MET A 1 8.46 6.24 15.63
N ARG A 2 9.59 5.55 15.38
CA ARG A 2 10.90 5.99 15.89
C ARG A 2 11.32 7.20 15.05
N LYS A 3 11.58 8.34 15.69
CA LYS A 3 11.78 9.64 15.00
C LYS A 3 13.06 9.76 14.16
N ASP A 4 13.99 8.82 14.31
CA ASP A 4 15.35 8.93 13.76
C ASP A 4 15.63 8.01 12.57
N LEU A 5 14.64 7.23 12.12
CA LEU A 5 14.81 6.33 10.97
C LEU A 5 14.55 7.09 9.66
N PRO A 6 15.35 6.83 8.61
CA PRO A 6 15.11 7.41 7.29
C PRO A 6 13.76 6.97 6.72
N ILE A 7 13.15 7.84 5.93
CA ILE A 7 11.90 7.58 5.23
C ILE A 7 12.19 7.59 3.73
N TYR A 8 11.76 6.54 3.04
CA TYR A 8 11.90 6.42 1.60
C TYR A 8 10.52 6.45 0.95
N ARG A 9 10.41 7.18 -0.16
CA ARG A 9 9.26 7.12 -1.06
C ARG A 9 9.37 5.87 -1.93
N ILE A 10 8.28 5.15 -2.06
CA ILE A 10 8.16 4.04 -3.01
C ILE A 10 7.30 4.49 -4.18
N SER A 11 7.77 4.24 -5.40
CA SER A 11 7.08 4.53 -6.64
C SER A 11 7.24 3.42 -7.67
N ILE A 12 6.50 3.53 -8.76
CA ILE A 12 6.68 2.75 -9.99
C ILE A 12 7.10 3.73 -11.09
N ASP A 13 8.13 3.36 -11.84
CA ASP A 13 8.47 4.04 -13.09
C ASP A 13 7.75 3.31 -14.24
N LEU A 14 6.70 3.93 -14.75
CA LEU A 14 5.87 3.37 -15.83
C LEU A 14 6.61 3.15 -17.15
N GLU A 15 7.76 3.80 -17.34
CA GLU A 15 8.62 3.63 -18.52
C GLU A 15 9.68 2.51 -18.30
N ASN A 16 9.90 2.10 -17.05
CA ASN A 16 10.83 1.04 -16.72
C ASN A 16 10.09 -0.30 -16.55
N PRO A 17 10.22 -1.25 -17.48
CA PRO A 17 9.50 -2.53 -17.43
C PRO A 17 9.92 -3.42 -16.25
N LYS A 18 10.98 -3.08 -15.52
CA LYS A 18 11.44 -3.82 -14.34
C LYS A 18 10.67 -3.44 -13.08
N THR A 19 10.00 -2.29 -13.06
CA THR A 19 9.17 -1.90 -11.94
C THR A 19 7.72 -2.33 -12.17
N THR A 20 7.09 -2.92 -11.17
CA THR A 20 5.72 -3.45 -11.31
C THR A 20 5.12 -3.83 -9.97
N VAL A 21 3.79 -3.89 -9.89
CA VAL A 21 3.08 -4.68 -8.90
C VAL A 21 2.70 -6.03 -9.50
N SER A 22 3.26 -7.09 -8.95
CA SER A 22 3.08 -8.45 -9.45
C SER A 22 1.85 -9.13 -8.84
N PHE A 23 1.63 -8.94 -7.53
CA PHE A 23 0.56 -9.58 -6.77
C PHE A 23 -0.06 -8.63 -5.74
N ASN A 24 -1.34 -8.88 -5.42
CA ASN A 24 -1.87 -8.63 -4.09
C ASN A 24 -1.71 -9.90 -3.26
N SER A 25 -1.47 -9.76 -1.97
CA SER A 25 -1.34 -10.86 -1.04
C SER A 25 -2.36 -10.75 0.08
N LEU A 26 -3.01 -11.86 0.40
CA LEU A 26 -3.75 -12.00 1.65
C LEU A 26 -2.76 -12.36 2.76
N VAL A 27 -2.67 -11.55 3.79
CA VAL A 27 -1.64 -11.70 4.82
C VAL A 27 -2.20 -11.67 6.23
N SER A 28 -1.52 -12.34 7.15
CA SER A 28 -1.84 -12.31 8.58
C SER A 28 -1.37 -11.02 9.26
N ASN A 29 -0.38 -10.32 8.69
CA ASN A 29 0.17 -9.05 9.20
C ASN A 29 0.36 -8.07 8.03
N PRO A 30 -0.70 -7.31 7.65
CA PRO A 30 -0.60 -6.34 6.58
C PRO A 30 0.37 -5.20 6.95
N ALA A 31 1.14 -4.76 5.97
CA ALA A 31 2.20 -3.78 6.14
C ALA A 31 1.72 -2.40 6.67
N HIS A 32 0.45 -2.07 6.47
CA HIS A 32 -0.18 -0.81 6.85
C HIS A 32 -0.96 -0.86 8.17
N GLU A 33 -0.64 -1.81 9.08
CA GLU A 33 -1.24 -1.80 10.41
C GLU A 33 -0.87 -0.52 11.20
N LYS A 34 -1.89 0.30 11.48
CA LYS A 34 -1.74 1.56 12.24
C LYS A 34 -1.44 1.35 13.74
N SER A 35 -1.42 0.11 14.24
CA SER A 35 -1.20 -0.17 15.65
C SER A 35 -0.16 -1.24 15.92
N PHE A 36 1.08 -0.81 16.17
CA PHE A 36 2.11 -1.66 16.81
C PHE A 36 1.83 -1.97 18.30
N GLN A 37 0.71 -1.53 18.86
CA GLN A 37 0.47 -1.59 20.31
C GLN A 37 -0.74 -2.38 20.78
N THR A 38 -1.51 -2.98 19.90
CA THR A 38 -2.66 -3.80 20.34
C THR A 38 -2.51 -5.23 19.87
N PHE A 39 -2.40 -6.15 20.84
CA PHE A 39 -2.42 -7.61 20.67
C PHE A 39 -3.76 -8.17 20.13
N SER A 40 -4.66 -7.32 19.67
CA SER A 40 -5.88 -7.70 18.98
C SER A 40 -5.69 -7.55 17.48
N LYS A 41 -5.73 -8.68 16.75
CA LYS A 41 -5.80 -8.69 15.29
C LYS A 41 -7.06 -7.94 14.86
N VAL A 42 -6.92 -6.68 14.46
CA VAL A 42 -8.02 -5.92 13.87
C VAL A 42 -8.17 -6.37 12.43
N GLN A 43 -9.23 -7.09 12.17
CA GLN A 43 -9.58 -7.53 10.83
C GLN A 43 -9.95 -6.32 9.97
N ARG A 44 -9.18 -6.06 8.91
CA ARG A 44 -9.34 -4.92 8.01
C ARG A 44 -10.10 -5.26 6.73
N TYR A 45 -10.94 -6.27 6.80
CA TYR A 45 -11.79 -6.67 5.70
C TYR A 45 -13.27 -6.35 5.96
N GLU A 46 -13.98 -6.10 4.89
CA GLU A 46 -15.44 -6.20 4.81
C GLU A 46 -15.79 -7.42 3.99
N PHE A 47 -16.75 -8.22 4.48
CA PHE A 47 -17.18 -9.47 3.85
C PHE A 47 -18.57 -9.37 3.29
N ASN A 48 -18.76 -9.93 2.11
CA ASN A 48 -20.08 -10.25 1.57
C ASN A 48 -20.14 -11.77 1.36
N ASP A 49 -20.74 -12.46 2.33
CA ASP A 49 -20.77 -13.93 2.37
C ASP A 49 -21.58 -14.53 1.21
N GLU A 50 -22.69 -13.92 0.80
CA GLU A 50 -23.50 -14.40 -0.31
C GLU A 50 -22.74 -14.41 -1.62
N LYS A 51 -21.84 -13.42 -1.79
CA LYS A 51 -21.03 -13.25 -3.01
C LYS A 51 -19.62 -13.75 -2.87
N GLN A 52 -19.17 -14.14 -1.67
CA GLN A 52 -17.78 -14.50 -1.35
C GLN A 52 -16.80 -13.37 -1.77
N ILE A 53 -17.16 -12.12 -1.43
CA ILE A 53 -16.33 -10.94 -1.70
C ILE A 53 -15.67 -10.48 -0.42
N VAL A 54 -14.37 -10.24 -0.50
CA VAL A 54 -13.54 -9.64 0.55
C VAL A 54 -13.09 -8.27 0.06
N THR A 55 -13.41 -7.22 0.80
CA THR A 55 -13.00 -5.84 0.49
C THR A 55 -12.05 -5.33 1.57
N GLY A 56 -10.97 -4.69 1.19
CA GLY A 56 -10.00 -4.15 2.13
C GLY A 56 -9.05 -3.13 1.51
N VAL A 57 -8.22 -2.54 2.35
CA VAL A 57 -7.16 -1.61 1.94
C VAL A 57 -5.96 -2.41 1.45
N ALA A 58 -5.53 -2.12 0.22
CA ALA A 58 -4.30 -2.69 -0.35
C ALA A 58 -3.08 -1.81 -0.03
N ILE A 59 -3.25 -0.47 -0.10
CA ILE A 59 -2.20 0.51 0.19
C ILE A 59 -2.83 1.70 0.91
N SER A 60 -2.30 2.06 2.07
CA SER A 60 -2.64 3.33 2.73
C SER A 60 -1.68 4.42 2.26
N ALA A 61 -2.22 5.53 1.72
CA ALA A 61 -1.41 6.66 1.27
C ALA A 61 -0.76 7.37 2.45
N ASP A 62 0.48 7.81 2.25
CA ASP A 62 1.30 8.58 3.20
C ASP A 62 1.47 7.91 4.58
N PHE A 63 1.25 6.60 4.63
CA PHE A 63 1.40 5.82 5.85
C PHE A 63 2.81 5.21 5.93
N PRO A 64 3.62 5.54 6.97
CA PRO A 64 4.96 5.01 7.13
C PRO A 64 4.94 3.52 7.50
N ILE A 65 5.44 2.70 6.60
CA ILE A 65 5.56 1.26 6.75
C ILE A 65 6.99 0.92 7.18
N TYR A 66 7.15 0.35 8.36
CA TYR A 66 8.46 -0.07 8.87
C TYR A 66 9.03 -1.21 8.02
N ARG A 67 10.33 -1.11 7.73
CA ARG A 67 11.10 -2.14 7.03
C ARG A 67 12.43 -2.37 7.74
N LYS A 68 12.90 -3.62 7.65
CA LYS A 68 14.22 -4.01 8.10
C LYS A 68 14.87 -4.88 7.03
N GLN A 69 16.06 -4.45 6.58
CA GLN A 69 16.87 -5.18 5.60
C GLN A 69 18.29 -5.36 6.16
N GLY A 70 18.61 -6.59 6.56
CA GLY A 70 19.83 -6.86 7.30
C GLY A 70 19.87 -6.12 8.64
N ASN A 71 20.83 -5.20 8.80
CA ASN A 71 20.96 -4.33 9.99
C ASN A 71 20.34 -2.94 9.81
N GLU A 72 19.85 -2.61 8.62
CA GLU A 72 19.24 -1.32 8.34
C GLU A 72 17.76 -1.33 8.66
N GLU A 73 17.31 -0.30 9.37
CA GLU A 73 15.92 -0.06 9.72
C GLU A 73 15.46 1.26 9.09
N PHE A 74 14.31 1.27 8.43
CA PHE A 74 13.79 2.43 7.74
C PHE A 74 12.27 2.36 7.62
N TYR A 75 11.67 3.47 7.20
CA TYR A 75 10.26 3.52 6.79
C TYR A 75 10.16 3.69 5.28
N VAL A 76 9.09 3.15 4.72
CA VAL A 76 8.69 3.41 3.33
C VAL A 76 7.29 3.97 3.30
N VAL A 77 7.01 4.87 2.35
CA VAL A 77 5.70 5.46 2.12
C VAL A 77 5.33 5.40 0.64
N PHE A 78 4.03 5.26 0.39
CA PHE A 78 3.43 5.43 -0.92
C PHE A 78 2.61 6.72 -0.89
N ASP A 79 2.93 7.71 -1.69
CA ASP A 79 2.09 8.88 -1.86
C ASP A 79 0.93 8.63 -2.84
N LYS A 80 -0.01 9.56 -2.91
CA LYS A 80 -1.18 9.48 -3.81
C LYS A 80 -0.78 9.25 -5.28
N GLN A 81 0.30 9.89 -5.76
CA GLN A 81 0.75 9.75 -7.14
C GLN A 81 1.34 8.36 -7.40
N ALA A 82 2.20 7.88 -6.51
CA ALA A 82 2.77 6.54 -6.60
C ALA A 82 1.67 5.45 -6.64
N ILE A 83 0.60 5.64 -5.85
CA ILE A 83 -0.55 4.73 -5.87
C ILE A 83 -1.33 4.84 -7.18
N SER A 84 -1.48 6.05 -7.75
CA SER A 84 -2.10 6.23 -9.06
C SER A 84 -1.31 5.52 -10.17
N ASP A 85 0.02 5.59 -10.13
CA ASP A 85 0.90 4.90 -11.09
C ASP A 85 0.80 3.38 -10.95
N ILE A 86 0.66 2.86 -9.72
CA ILE A 86 0.38 1.46 -9.44
C ILE A 86 -0.93 1.01 -10.09
N VAL A 87 -2.00 1.82 -10.00
CA VAL A 87 -3.29 1.52 -10.65
C VAL A 87 -3.12 1.44 -12.17
N VAL A 88 -2.34 2.35 -12.76
CA VAL A 88 -2.02 2.31 -14.20
C VAL A 88 -1.24 1.05 -14.57
N ASP A 89 -0.24 0.65 -13.75
CA ASP A 89 0.55 -0.57 -13.98
C ASP A 89 -0.32 -1.82 -13.93
N TYR A 90 -1.24 -1.93 -12.98
CA TYR A 90 -2.23 -3.01 -12.92
C TYR A 90 -3.03 -3.12 -14.22
N ALA A 91 -3.50 -1.97 -14.73
CA ALA A 91 -4.30 -1.93 -15.96
C ALA A 91 -3.47 -2.32 -17.18
N ARG A 92 -2.24 -1.80 -17.30
CA ARG A 92 -1.33 -2.08 -18.44
C ARG A 92 -0.92 -3.55 -18.51
N LYS A 93 -0.69 -4.20 -17.37
CA LYS A 93 -0.16 -5.56 -17.28
C LYS A 93 -1.24 -6.64 -17.07
N GLY A 94 -2.46 -6.23 -16.73
CA GLY A 94 -3.57 -7.16 -16.50
C GLY A 94 -3.40 -8.00 -15.23
N ASN A 95 -2.64 -7.53 -14.24
CA ASN A 95 -2.30 -8.27 -13.01
C ASN A 95 -3.43 -8.29 -11.96
N PHE A 96 -4.65 -7.88 -12.34
CA PHE A 96 -5.79 -7.75 -11.43
C PHE A 96 -6.12 -9.03 -10.65
N ASN A 97 -5.95 -10.19 -11.28
CA ASN A 97 -6.31 -11.47 -10.66
C ASN A 97 -5.13 -12.18 -9.99
N ASN A 98 -3.97 -11.53 -9.95
CA ASN A 98 -2.81 -12.09 -9.28
C ASN A 98 -2.97 -11.90 -7.77
N LEU A 99 -3.46 -12.94 -7.10
CA LEU A 99 -3.62 -13.01 -5.66
C LEU A 99 -2.86 -14.21 -5.10
N ASN A 100 -2.06 -14.01 -4.06
CA ASN A 100 -1.39 -15.09 -3.34
C ASN A 100 -1.63 -14.98 -1.83
N VAL A 101 -1.10 -15.93 -1.06
CA VAL A 101 -1.17 -15.93 0.39
C VAL A 101 0.24 -15.76 0.96
N GLU A 102 0.40 -14.82 1.92
CA GLU A 102 1.63 -14.58 2.67
C GLU A 102 2.87 -14.34 1.79
N HIS A 103 2.69 -13.63 0.66
CA HIS A 103 3.77 -13.33 -0.30
C HIS A 103 4.49 -14.59 -0.84
N LYS A 104 3.79 -15.70 -0.90
CA LYS A 104 4.35 -16.94 -1.42
C LYS A 104 3.99 -17.12 -2.89
N SER A 105 4.96 -17.04 -3.77
CA SER A 105 4.77 -17.20 -5.22
C SER A 105 4.21 -18.55 -5.63
N ASN A 106 4.33 -19.56 -4.77
CA ASN A 106 3.78 -20.91 -4.98
C ASN A 106 2.40 -21.11 -4.31
N ASP A 107 1.90 -20.15 -3.58
CA ASP A 107 0.59 -20.17 -2.90
C ASP A 107 -0.39 -19.20 -3.59
N VAL A 108 -0.49 -19.33 -4.91
CA VAL A 108 -1.39 -18.50 -5.74
C VAL A 108 -2.83 -18.95 -5.55
N VAL A 109 -3.70 -18.00 -5.24
CA VAL A 109 -5.13 -18.25 -5.08
C VAL A 109 -5.78 -18.37 -6.46
N ASN A 110 -5.95 -19.60 -6.93
CA ASN A 110 -6.69 -19.88 -8.14
C ASN A 110 -8.18 -19.54 -7.92
N ASN A 111 -8.86 -19.04 -8.95
CA ASN A 111 -10.26 -18.62 -8.87
C ASN A 111 -10.52 -17.46 -7.89
N ALA A 112 -9.58 -16.51 -7.79
CA ALA A 112 -9.79 -15.21 -7.20
C ALA A 112 -9.84 -14.15 -8.32
N PHE A 113 -10.79 -13.23 -8.22
CA PHE A 113 -11.02 -12.22 -9.24
C PHE A 113 -11.17 -10.86 -8.59
N MET A 114 -10.38 -9.89 -9.00
CA MET A 114 -10.56 -8.50 -8.58
C MET A 114 -11.85 -7.96 -9.21
N VAL A 115 -12.79 -7.58 -8.38
CA VAL A 115 -14.11 -7.05 -8.81
C VAL A 115 -14.24 -5.56 -8.55
N MET A 116 -13.31 -4.99 -7.80
CA MET A 116 -13.20 -3.54 -7.57
C MET A 116 -11.75 -3.16 -7.31
N LEU A 117 -11.33 -2.07 -7.92
CA LEU A 117 -10.12 -1.32 -7.64
C LEU A 117 -10.53 0.14 -7.46
N TYR A 118 -10.30 0.70 -6.29
CA TYR A 118 -10.85 2.00 -5.92
C TYR A 118 -9.81 2.83 -5.18
N GLN A 119 -9.32 3.88 -5.82
CA GLN A 119 -8.47 4.87 -5.16
C GLN A 119 -9.33 5.99 -4.58
N ILE A 120 -9.13 6.32 -3.31
CA ILE A 120 -9.78 7.44 -2.66
C ILE A 120 -9.28 8.73 -3.33
N ASP A 121 -10.20 9.56 -3.81
CA ASP A 121 -9.93 10.85 -4.42
C ASP A 121 -11.03 11.84 -4.02
N ASN A 122 -10.80 12.49 -2.89
CA ASN A 122 -11.79 13.39 -2.29
C ASN A 122 -12.09 14.60 -3.18
N GLU A 123 -11.12 15.05 -3.98
CA GLU A 123 -11.31 16.16 -4.93
C GLU A 123 -12.32 15.80 -6.02
N LYS A 124 -12.33 14.54 -6.44
CA LYS A 124 -13.29 14.03 -7.44
C LYS A 124 -14.56 13.43 -6.82
N GLY A 125 -14.70 13.49 -5.49
CA GLY A 125 -15.85 12.94 -4.79
C GLY A 125 -15.79 11.43 -4.56
N PHE A 126 -14.66 10.78 -4.82
CA PHE A 126 -14.43 9.37 -4.51
C PHE A 126 -13.97 9.23 -3.05
N THR A 127 -14.90 9.34 -2.12
CA THR A 127 -14.61 9.33 -0.68
C THR A 127 -14.46 7.92 -0.12
N ALA A 128 -13.74 7.80 1.02
CA ALA A 128 -13.61 6.53 1.71
C ALA A 128 -14.99 5.98 2.15
N PRO A 129 -15.27 4.69 1.94
CA PRO A 129 -16.45 4.05 2.52
C PRO A 129 -16.41 4.13 4.05
N GLU A 130 -17.58 4.12 4.70
CA GLU A 130 -17.71 4.32 6.16
C GLU A 130 -16.80 3.38 6.97
N ARG A 131 -16.67 2.11 6.55
CA ARG A 131 -15.79 1.15 7.22
C ARG A 131 -14.31 1.53 7.15
N PHE A 132 -13.91 2.27 6.14
CA PHE A 132 -12.53 2.68 5.86
C PHE A 132 -12.34 4.20 5.96
N LYS A 133 -13.23 4.90 6.68
CA LYS A 133 -13.25 6.36 6.79
C LYS A 133 -11.97 6.98 7.35
N ASP A 134 -11.17 6.21 8.07
CA ASP A 134 -9.89 6.64 8.63
C ASP A 134 -8.72 6.54 7.64
N GLU A 135 -8.99 6.04 6.41
CA GLU A 135 -7.98 5.99 5.37
C GLU A 135 -7.78 7.35 4.70
N SER A 136 -6.51 7.66 4.42
CA SER A 136 -6.11 8.92 3.81
C SER A 136 -6.57 9.04 2.37
N ASP A 137 -6.74 10.27 1.90
CA ASP A 137 -6.89 10.56 0.48
C ASP A 137 -5.73 9.95 -0.31
N GLY A 138 -6.01 9.31 -1.44
CA GLY A 138 -5.02 8.58 -2.23
C GLY A 138 -4.92 7.09 -1.90
N SER A 139 -5.43 6.60 -0.76
CA SER A 139 -5.38 5.18 -0.39
C SER A 139 -6.13 4.30 -1.39
N LEU A 140 -5.66 3.07 -1.57
CA LEU A 140 -6.19 2.11 -2.53
C LEU A 140 -6.96 1.00 -1.82
N LEU A 141 -8.23 0.86 -2.19
CA LEU A 141 -9.07 -0.26 -1.78
C LEU A 141 -9.24 -1.26 -2.93
N VAL A 142 -9.31 -2.52 -2.57
CA VAL A 142 -9.57 -3.62 -3.51
C VAL A 142 -10.69 -4.51 -2.99
N SER A 143 -11.44 -5.10 -3.91
CA SER A 143 -12.36 -6.18 -3.59
C SER A 143 -12.04 -7.38 -4.46
N TYR A 144 -11.91 -8.54 -3.81
CA TYR A 144 -11.74 -9.80 -4.49
C TYR A 144 -12.94 -10.72 -4.25
N LYS A 145 -13.48 -11.28 -5.32
CA LYS A 145 -14.31 -12.47 -5.25
C LYS A 145 -13.39 -13.68 -5.16
N ILE A 146 -13.49 -14.43 -4.07
CA ILE A 146 -12.63 -15.58 -3.77
C ILE A 146 -13.50 -16.83 -3.78
N LEU A 147 -13.40 -17.63 -4.83
CA LEU A 147 -14.15 -18.89 -4.96
C LEU A 147 -13.49 -20.06 -4.23
N ASP A 148 -12.21 -19.91 -3.86
CA ASP A 148 -11.52 -20.86 -2.98
C ASP A 148 -12.09 -20.71 -1.56
N LYS A 149 -12.86 -21.71 -1.14
CA LYS A 149 -13.56 -21.69 0.15
C LYS A 149 -12.61 -21.74 1.33
N GLU A 150 -11.50 -22.44 1.21
CA GLU A 150 -10.52 -22.55 2.30
C GLU A 150 -9.87 -21.18 2.54
N VAL A 151 -9.39 -20.53 1.49
CA VAL A 151 -8.80 -19.18 1.58
C VAL A 151 -9.82 -18.16 2.06
N TYR A 152 -11.08 -18.22 1.57
CA TYR A 152 -12.14 -17.32 2.02
C TYR A 152 -12.41 -17.46 3.52
N GLU A 153 -12.54 -18.69 4.04
CA GLU A 153 -12.78 -18.97 5.45
C GLU A 153 -11.58 -18.55 6.33
N ARG A 154 -10.35 -18.73 5.87
CA ARG A 154 -9.15 -18.25 6.57
C ARG A 154 -9.16 -16.73 6.74
N ALA A 155 -9.57 -15.99 5.70
CA ALA A 155 -9.75 -14.55 5.78
C ALA A 155 -10.89 -14.19 6.76
N LYS A 156 -12.03 -14.86 6.67
CA LYS A 156 -13.20 -14.62 7.51
C LYS A 156 -12.94 -14.92 8.99
N ASN A 157 -12.20 -15.96 9.29
CA ASN A 157 -11.84 -16.36 10.65
C ASN A 157 -10.70 -15.53 11.26
N GLY A 158 -10.16 -14.54 10.52
CA GLY A 158 -9.11 -13.65 11.01
C GLY A 158 -7.72 -14.29 11.05
N GLU A 159 -7.49 -15.37 10.32
CA GLU A 159 -6.14 -15.89 10.07
C GLU A 159 -5.40 -14.97 9.10
N LEU A 160 -6.06 -14.56 8.03
CA LEU A 160 -5.59 -13.55 7.10
C LEU A 160 -6.36 -12.26 7.40
N THR A 161 -5.65 -11.18 7.75
CA THR A 161 -6.29 -9.99 8.33
C THR A 161 -6.30 -8.77 7.41
N GLY A 162 -5.53 -8.79 6.33
CA GLY A 162 -5.45 -7.66 5.39
C GLY A 162 -4.81 -8.02 4.07
N PHE A 163 -4.85 -7.04 3.15
CA PHE A 163 -4.11 -7.10 1.89
C PHE A 163 -2.72 -6.47 2.05
N SER A 164 -1.80 -6.90 1.21
CA SER A 164 -0.49 -6.29 0.99
C SER A 164 -0.14 -6.41 -0.48
N ILE A 165 0.68 -5.50 -1.00
CA ILE A 165 1.16 -5.57 -2.39
C ILE A 165 2.56 -6.17 -2.45
N GLU A 166 2.86 -6.82 -3.56
CA GLU A 166 4.16 -7.38 -3.89
C GLU A 166 4.58 -6.93 -5.28
N GLY A 167 5.82 -6.46 -5.40
CA GLY A 167 6.34 -5.97 -6.66
C GLY A 167 7.77 -5.46 -6.57
N ASP A 168 8.27 -5.00 -7.71
CA ASP A 168 9.56 -4.34 -7.85
C ASP A 168 9.35 -2.83 -7.97
N PHE A 169 9.91 -2.06 -7.04
CA PHE A 169 9.65 -0.64 -6.88
C PHE A 169 10.93 0.19 -7.00
N VAL A 170 10.77 1.45 -7.37
CA VAL A 170 11.79 2.48 -7.18
C VAL A 170 11.71 2.95 -5.72
N ILE A 171 12.86 3.08 -5.07
CA ILE A 171 12.98 3.54 -3.69
C ILE A 171 13.82 4.82 -3.70
N GLU A 172 13.23 5.93 -3.26
CA GLU A 172 13.87 7.25 -3.21
C GLU A 172 13.87 7.75 -1.76
N GLU A 173 15.01 8.21 -1.28
CA GLU A 173 15.09 8.78 0.07
C GLU A 173 14.34 10.11 0.12
N LEU A 174 13.40 10.23 1.06
CA LEU A 174 12.74 11.50 1.37
C LEU A 174 13.64 12.30 2.30
N MET A 175 14.14 13.44 1.83
CA MET A 175 14.87 14.37 2.67
C MET A 175 13.97 14.83 3.82
N LYS A 176 14.51 14.87 5.04
CA LYS A 176 13.79 15.40 6.20
C LYS A 176 13.40 16.86 5.92
N GLU A 177 12.20 17.26 6.32
CA GLU A 177 11.70 18.64 6.15
C GLU A 177 12.72 19.68 6.62
N THR A 178 13.41 19.42 7.75
CA THR A 178 14.48 20.27 8.30
C THR A 178 15.67 20.46 7.36
N GLU A 179 16.02 19.46 6.54
CA GLU A 179 17.09 19.58 5.54
C GLU A 179 16.63 20.40 4.32
N ASN A 180 15.37 20.25 3.94
CA ASN A 180 14.75 21.03 2.86
C ASN A 180 14.63 22.52 3.25
N GLU A 181 14.20 22.84 4.48
CA GLU A 181 14.13 24.21 4.99
C GLU A 181 15.53 24.82 5.07
N PHE A 182 16.51 24.07 5.59
CA PHE A 182 17.90 24.51 5.63
C PHE A 182 18.47 24.82 4.25
N LEU A 183 18.30 23.90 3.27
CA LEU A 183 18.75 24.11 1.89
C LEU A 183 18.05 25.29 1.22
N THR A 184 16.75 25.47 1.47
CA THR A 184 16.00 26.61 0.95
C THR A 184 16.53 27.92 1.52
N GLN A 185 16.82 27.98 2.81
CA GLN A 185 17.41 29.15 3.46
C GLN A 185 18.81 29.45 2.92
N VAL A 186 19.65 28.45 2.77
CA VAL A 186 21.00 28.61 2.18
C VAL A 186 20.93 29.14 0.74
N ILE A 187 19.99 28.63 -0.07
CA ILE A 187 19.79 29.12 -1.44
C ILE A 187 19.31 30.56 -1.48
N GLU A 188 18.41 30.97 -0.58
CA GLU A 188 17.97 32.36 -0.46
C GLU A 188 19.08 33.30 -0.01
N ASP A 189 19.89 32.89 0.97
CA ASP A 189 21.02 33.63 1.46
C ASP A 189 22.08 33.83 0.35
N LEU A 190 22.42 32.77 -0.41
CA LEU A 190 23.31 32.84 -1.57
C LEU A 190 22.79 33.78 -2.66
N LYS A 191 21.49 33.75 -2.97
CA LYS A 191 20.87 34.69 -3.92
C LYS A 191 20.91 36.13 -3.43
N SER A 192 20.85 36.38 -2.15
CA SER A 192 20.94 37.71 -1.56
C SER A 192 22.35 38.30 -1.65
N MET A 193 23.39 37.43 -1.56
CA MET A 193 24.80 37.81 -1.64
C MET A 193 25.28 38.09 -3.08
N LEU A 194 24.54 37.65 -4.09
CA LEU A 194 24.85 37.82 -5.51
C LEU A 194 24.17 39.06 -6.13
N LYS A 195 23.42 39.84 -5.34
CA LYS A 195 22.82 41.13 -5.74
C LYS A 195 23.64 42.28 -5.19
#